data_0ac5205414ef962e0ba817935cd9d8db
#
_entry.id   0ac5205414ef962e0ba817935cd9d8db
#
_cell.length_a   1.000
_cell.length_b   1.000
_cell.length_c   1.000
_cell.angle_alpha   90.00
_cell.angle_beta   90.00
_cell.angle_gamma   90.00
#
_symmetry.space_group_name_H-M   'P 1'
#
loop_
_entity.id
_entity.type
_entity.pdbx_description
1 polymer ?
#
loop_
_entity_poly.entity_id
_entity_poly.type
_entity_poly.pdbx_seq_one_letter_code
_entity_poly.pdbx_strand_id
1 'polypeptide(L)'
;MLRRMIEFQDLCLDVTDVATAAAFWGPALGLRPDPERPECLVDGVPEHSLWLNVVPEPKTVKHRVHLDVHVAAVSDLIGLGARVLDDSQRWTMLADPEGGELCAFVRDPGTLRDYRLYEVVVDSANPAAIASWWAERFGVPVQHGTDSDGEVSWLEGAMGPEIEFVFAAVPEPKTAKNRLHWDVRGDVDELVAAGARLLRRPDDDISWHILADPEGNEFCVFPRQ
;
A
#
# COMPACT_ATOMS: atom_id res chain seq x y z
N MET A 1 -17.27 17.38 -12.41
CA MET A 1 -16.47 17.08 -11.20
C MET A 1 -16.90 15.70 -10.75
N LEU A 2 -15.99 14.70 -10.70
CA LEU A 2 -16.30 13.36 -10.21
C LEU A 2 -16.67 13.47 -8.72
N ARG A 3 -17.73 12.76 -8.30
CA ARG A 3 -18.14 12.74 -6.89
C ARG A 3 -17.20 11.81 -6.13
N ARG A 4 -16.51 12.33 -5.14
CA ARG A 4 -15.69 11.53 -4.23
C ARG A 4 -16.58 10.64 -3.34
N MET A 5 -16.44 9.33 -3.46
CA MET A 5 -17.19 8.34 -2.67
C MET A 5 -16.44 7.90 -1.43
N ILE A 6 -15.10 7.92 -1.49
CA ILE A 6 -14.22 7.48 -0.40
C ILE A 6 -13.07 8.45 -0.20
N GLU A 7 -12.45 8.37 0.97
CA GLU A 7 -11.21 9.06 1.32
C GLU A 7 -10.21 8.02 1.82
N PHE A 8 -8.96 8.15 1.37
CA PHE A 8 -7.88 7.35 1.91
C PHE A 8 -7.68 7.70 3.39
N GLN A 9 -7.41 6.69 4.21
CA GLN A 9 -7.16 6.87 5.64
C GLN A 9 -5.72 6.57 5.98
N ASP A 10 -5.27 5.33 5.78
CA ASP A 10 -3.93 4.87 6.12
C ASP A 10 -3.60 3.53 5.42
N LEU A 11 -2.40 3.01 5.69
CA LEU A 11 -1.94 1.70 5.24
C LEU A 11 -1.87 0.73 6.41
N CYS A 12 -2.10 -0.55 6.11
CA CYS A 12 -1.99 -1.65 7.06
C CYS A 12 -1.09 -2.74 6.50
N LEU A 13 -0.10 -3.17 7.29
CA LEU A 13 0.81 -4.27 6.97
C LEU A 13 0.66 -5.39 8.01
N ASP A 14 0.29 -6.57 7.56
CA ASP A 14 0.29 -7.78 8.38
C ASP A 14 1.74 -8.24 8.60
N VAL A 15 2.13 -8.36 9.86
CA VAL A 15 3.49 -8.72 10.29
C VAL A 15 3.46 -9.86 11.28
N THR A 16 4.58 -10.57 11.44
CA THR A 16 4.71 -11.57 12.51
C THR A 16 5.37 -10.99 13.76
N ASP A 17 6.17 -9.91 13.61
CA ASP A 17 6.87 -9.22 14.69
C ASP A 17 6.84 -7.70 14.49
N VAL A 18 6.03 -7.00 15.31
CA VAL A 18 5.89 -5.53 15.26
C VAL A 18 7.23 -4.83 15.49
N ALA A 19 8.07 -5.32 16.41
CA ALA A 19 9.31 -4.64 16.73
C ALA A 19 10.29 -4.69 15.55
N THR A 20 10.41 -5.85 14.90
CA THR A 20 11.23 -6.02 13.69
C THR A 20 10.70 -5.18 12.53
N ALA A 21 9.39 -5.20 12.28
CA ALA A 21 8.76 -4.43 11.22
C ALA A 21 8.89 -2.92 11.45
N ALA A 22 8.66 -2.45 12.70
CA ALA A 22 8.79 -1.03 13.06
C ALA A 22 10.24 -0.53 12.94
N ALA A 23 11.22 -1.36 13.31
CA ALA A 23 12.64 -1.03 13.18
C ALA A 23 13.10 -0.90 11.72
N PHE A 24 12.43 -1.58 10.79
CA PHE A 24 12.66 -1.46 9.36
C PHE A 24 11.81 -0.34 8.72
N TRP A 25 10.49 -0.46 8.80
CA TRP A 25 9.57 0.41 8.07
C TRP A 25 9.54 1.85 8.59
N GLY A 26 9.78 2.06 9.89
CA GLY A 26 9.88 3.40 10.45
C GLY A 26 10.95 4.23 9.74
N PRO A 27 12.24 3.87 9.81
CA PRO A 27 13.29 4.60 9.10
C PRO A 27 13.17 4.55 7.57
N ALA A 28 12.70 3.44 6.98
CA ALA A 28 12.53 3.31 5.54
C ALA A 28 11.53 4.33 4.98
N LEU A 29 10.45 4.60 5.70
CA LEU A 29 9.41 5.57 5.30
C LEU A 29 9.59 6.97 5.93
N GLY A 30 10.53 7.16 6.85
CA GLY A 30 10.68 8.40 7.61
C GLY A 30 9.63 8.57 8.71
N LEU A 31 9.08 7.46 9.21
CA LEU A 31 8.08 7.41 10.27
C LEU A 31 8.71 6.99 11.60
N ARG A 32 7.95 7.16 12.68
CA ARG A 32 8.31 6.70 14.02
C ARG A 32 7.12 6.02 14.70
N PRO A 33 7.34 5.08 15.61
CA PRO A 33 6.25 4.50 16.40
C PRO A 33 5.49 5.59 17.17
N ASP A 34 4.16 5.51 17.15
CA ASP A 34 3.29 6.34 17.97
C ASP A 34 3.52 5.99 19.45
N PRO A 35 3.73 6.98 20.36
CA PRO A 35 4.02 6.72 21.76
C PRO A 35 2.93 5.95 22.51
N GLU A 36 1.66 6.09 22.10
CA GLU A 36 0.51 5.43 22.73
C GLU A 36 0.14 4.11 22.05
N ARG A 37 0.51 3.97 20.76
CA ARG A 37 0.20 2.81 19.91
C ARG A 37 1.43 2.43 19.08
N PRO A 38 2.42 1.76 19.69
CA PRO A 38 3.70 1.48 19.03
C PRO A 38 3.61 0.62 17.76
N GLU A 39 2.47 -0.05 17.55
CA GLU A 39 2.12 -0.76 16.31
C GLU A 39 1.71 0.17 15.17
N CYS A 40 1.55 1.48 15.43
CA CYS A 40 1.27 2.49 14.41
C CYS A 40 2.52 3.36 14.18
N LEU A 41 2.99 3.42 12.94
CA LEU A 41 4.08 4.30 12.54
C LEU A 41 3.52 5.60 11.99
N VAL A 42 4.00 6.76 12.47
CA VAL A 42 3.46 8.09 12.18
C VAL A 42 4.55 9.14 12.01
N ASP A 43 4.21 10.25 11.32
CA ASP A 43 5.01 11.49 11.28
C ASP A 43 4.23 12.73 11.75
N GLY A 44 2.94 12.57 12.03
CA GLY A 44 2.00 13.61 12.42
C GLY A 44 1.01 13.98 11.31
N VAL A 45 1.15 13.44 10.12
CA VAL A 45 0.16 13.52 9.03
C VAL A 45 -0.66 12.23 9.06
N PRO A 46 -1.99 12.30 9.25
CA PRO A 46 -2.82 11.09 9.42
C PRO A 46 -2.72 10.10 8.26
N GLU A 47 -2.67 10.60 7.01
CA GLU A 47 -2.62 9.80 5.80
C GLU A 47 -1.26 9.10 5.58
N HIS A 48 -0.22 9.46 6.35
CA HIS A 48 1.10 8.80 6.30
C HIS A 48 1.21 7.62 7.26
N SER A 49 0.15 7.30 8.02
CA SER A 49 0.21 6.24 9.02
C SER A 49 0.34 4.85 8.37
N LEU A 50 1.20 4.03 8.97
CA LEU A 50 1.33 2.61 8.66
C LEU A 50 1.05 1.79 9.91
N TRP A 51 -0.04 1.02 9.89
CA TRP A 51 -0.40 0.09 10.96
C TRP A 51 0.27 -1.28 10.75
N LEU A 52 0.88 -1.80 11.81
CA LEU A 52 1.52 -3.11 11.83
C LEU A 52 0.62 -4.10 12.57
N ASN A 53 -0.12 -4.92 11.82
CA ASN A 53 -1.07 -5.86 12.38
C ASN A 53 -0.43 -7.23 12.60
N VAL A 54 -0.41 -7.71 13.84
CA VAL A 54 0.16 -9.03 14.14
C VAL A 54 -0.73 -10.15 13.59
N VAL A 55 -0.16 -11.02 12.80
CA VAL A 55 -0.79 -12.24 12.29
C VAL A 55 0.09 -13.45 12.57
N PRO A 56 -0.48 -14.62 12.88
CA PRO A 56 0.30 -15.81 13.24
C PRO A 56 0.97 -16.47 12.02
N GLU A 57 0.43 -16.28 10.82
CA GLU A 57 0.93 -16.90 9.60
C GLU A 57 2.11 -16.11 8.98
N PRO A 58 3.21 -16.80 8.64
CA PRO A 58 4.32 -16.16 7.92
C PRO A 58 3.95 -15.89 6.46
N LYS A 59 4.73 -15.03 5.81
CA LYS A 59 4.66 -14.82 4.36
C LYS A 59 5.03 -16.10 3.62
N THR A 60 4.20 -16.51 2.65
CA THR A 60 4.41 -17.74 1.85
C THR A 60 4.40 -17.51 0.33
N VAL A 61 3.84 -16.39 -0.13
CA VAL A 61 3.73 -16.04 -1.56
C VAL A 61 4.27 -14.63 -1.81
N LYS A 62 4.60 -14.31 -3.06
CA LYS A 62 4.92 -12.93 -3.48
C LYS A 62 3.78 -11.99 -3.07
N HIS A 63 4.11 -10.82 -2.55
CA HIS A 63 3.12 -9.79 -2.28
C HIS A 63 2.50 -9.29 -3.59
N ARG A 64 1.18 -9.12 -3.57
CA ARG A 64 0.41 -8.49 -4.66
C ARG A 64 0.32 -6.99 -4.49
N VAL A 65 0.61 -6.51 -3.30
CA VAL A 65 0.69 -5.09 -2.97
C VAL A 65 2.03 -4.85 -2.32
N HIS A 66 2.80 -3.89 -2.83
CA HIS A 66 4.08 -3.49 -2.26
C HIS A 66 4.23 -1.97 -2.24
N LEU A 67 5.23 -1.52 -1.51
CA LEU A 67 5.56 -0.10 -1.37
C LEU A 67 6.83 0.20 -2.14
N ASP A 68 6.79 1.29 -2.91
CA ASP A 68 7.95 1.87 -3.55
C ASP A 68 8.42 3.07 -2.73
N VAL A 69 9.71 3.11 -2.44
CA VAL A 69 10.28 4.12 -1.53
C VAL A 69 11.41 4.90 -2.18
N HIS A 70 11.50 6.19 -1.89
CA HIS A 70 12.63 7.02 -2.25
C HIS A 70 13.74 6.89 -1.21
N VAL A 71 14.96 6.64 -1.65
CA VAL A 71 16.15 6.49 -0.78
C VAL A 71 17.33 7.30 -1.31
N ALA A 72 18.25 7.70 -0.43
CA ALA A 72 19.53 8.27 -0.86
C ALA A 72 20.46 7.21 -1.44
N ALA A 73 20.44 6.01 -0.84
CA ALA A 73 21.18 4.85 -1.30
C ALA A 73 20.46 3.56 -0.90
N VAL A 74 20.55 2.52 -1.74
CA VAL A 74 20.00 1.20 -1.44
C VAL A 74 20.63 0.61 -0.16
N SER A 75 21.90 0.94 0.10
CA SER A 75 22.62 0.53 1.31
C SER A 75 21.94 0.97 2.61
N ASP A 76 21.14 2.03 2.58
CA ASP A 76 20.41 2.50 3.77
C ASP A 76 19.36 1.46 4.20
N LEU A 77 18.61 0.89 3.24
CA LEU A 77 17.65 -0.18 3.50
C LEU A 77 18.33 -1.51 3.86
N ILE A 78 19.46 -1.82 3.21
CA ILE A 78 20.27 -3.01 3.55
C ILE A 78 20.77 -2.90 4.99
N GLY A 79 21.20 -1.71 5.43
CA GLY A 79 21.60 -1.44 6.81
C GLY A 79 20.47 -1.64 7.83
N LEU A 80 19.20 -1.50 7.42
CA LEU A 80 18.01 -1.78 8.22
C LEU A 80 17.59 -3.27 8.19
N GLY A 81 18.27 -4.10 7.38
CA GLY A 81 17.99 -5.54 7.29
C GLY A 81 17.33 -6.00 5.99
N ALA A 82 17.15 -5.12 5.01
CA ALA A 82 16.63 -5.53 3.70
C ALA A 82 17.65 -6.40 2.94
N ARG A 83 17.13 -7.25 2.07
CA ARG A 83 17.93 -8.12 1.19
C ARG A 83 17.56 -7.84 -0.26
N VAL A 84 18.59 -7.63 -1.11
CA VAL A 84 18.38 -7.43 -2.55
C VAL A 84 17.81 -8.70 -3.18
N LEU A 85 16.75 -8.53 -3.97
CA LEU A 85 16.13 -9.58 -4.79
C LEU A 85 16.53 -9.42 -6.25
N ASP A 86 16.45 -8.18 -6.79
CA ASP A 86 16.81 -7.85 -8.16
C ASP A 86 17.29 -6.38 -8.24
N ASP A 87 18.39 -6.14 -8.95
CA ASP A 87 18.97 -4.81 -9.23
C ASP A 87 19.19 -4.58 -10.74
N SER A 88 18.55 -5.37 -11.58
CA SER A 88 18.69 -5.29 -13.04
C SER A 88 17.93 -4.12 -13.66
N GLN A 89 17.01 -3.51 -12.93
CA GLN A 89 16.18 -2.38 -13.35
C GLN A 89 16.77 -1.04 -12.89
N ARG A 90 16.12 0.07 -13.24
CA ARG A 90 16.45 1.41 -12.71
C ARG A 90 16.05 1.63 -11.24
N TRP A 91 15.33 0.69 -10.66
CA TRP A 91 15.06 0.56 -9.23
C TRP A 91 15.65 -0.74 -8.71
N THR A 92 15.76 -0.88 -7.40
CA THR A 92 16.20 -2.12 -6.78
C THR A 92 15.03 -2.77 -6.06
N MET A 93 14.70 -4.00 -6.43
CA MET A 93 13.73 -4.80 -5.70
C MET A 93 14.41 -5.42 -4.48
N LEU A 94 13.79 -5.26 -3.32
CA LEU A 94 14.29 -5.73 -2.02
C LEU A 94 13.23 -6.60 -1.34
N ALA A 95 13.68 -7.40 -0.38
CA ALA A 95 12.83 -8.00 0.64
C ALA A 95 13.12 -7.33 1.98
N ASP A 96 12.08 -6.97 2.72
CA ASP A 96 12.16 -6.52 4.09
C ASP A 96 12.60 -7.68 5.02
N PRO A 97 12.80 -7.47 6.33
CA PRO A 97 13.22 -8.53 7.25
C PRO A 97 12.26 -9.73 7.34
N GLU A 98 10.97 -9.55 7.07
CA GLU A 98 9.98 -10.64 7.01
C GLU A 98 9.80 -11.25 5.61
N GLY A 99 10.57 -10.76 4.62
CA GLY A 99 10.58 -11.22 3.24
C GLY A 99 9.53 -10.53 2.36
N GLY A 100 8.87 -9.47 2.83
CA GLY A 100 7.95 -8.64 2.03
C GLY A 100 8.69 -7.87 0.95
N GLU A 101 8.19 -7.89 -0.29
CA GLU A 101 8.79 -7.17 -1.41
C GLU A 101 8.53 -5.68 -1.29
N LEU A 102 9.55 -4.87 -1.68
CA LEU A 102 9.48 -3.41 -1.87
C LEU A 102 10.46 -3.01 -2.98
N CYS A 103 10.24 -1.83 -3.59
CA CYS A 103 11.19 -1.28 -4.54
C CYS A 103 11.83 0.01 -4.02
N ALA A 104 13.12 0.15 -4.20
CA ALA A 104 13.90 1.32 -3.82
C ALA A 104 14.28 2.15 -5.04
N PHE A 105 13.87 3.41 -5.04
CA PHE A 105 14.20 4.40 -6.05
C PHE A 105 15.21 5.38 -5.49
N VAL A 106 16.45 5.33 -5.99
CA VAL A 106 17.51 6.25 -5.56
C VAL A 106 17.24 7.66 -6.08
N ARG A 107 17.31 8.64 -5.18
CA ARG A 107 17.11 10.05 -5.46
C ARG A 107 18.28 10.86 -4.89
N ASP A 108 18.49 12.06 -5.44
CA ASP A 108 19.44 13.02 -4.87
C ASP A 108 19.04 13.30 -3.41
N PRO A 109 19.96 13.16 -2.44
CA PRO A 109 19.68 13.41 -1.03
C PRO A 109 19.06 14.78 -0.75
N GLY A 110 19.41 15.81 -1.55
CA GLY A 110 18.85 17.16 -1.42
C GLY A 110 17.38 17.28 -1.87
N THR A 111 16.83 16.26 -2.53
CA THR A 111 15.43 16.22 -3.00
C THR A 111 14.56 15.24 -2.22
N LEU A 112 15.16 14.48 -1.30
CA LEU A 112 14.40 13.55 -0.47
C LEU A 112 13.50 14.30 0.51
N ARG A 113 12.26 13.82 0.62
CA ARG A 113 11.30 14.29 1.62
C ARG A 113 11.49 13.52 2.92
N ASP A 114 10.93 14.02 4.02
CA ASP A 114 10.90 13.31 5.29
C ASP A 114 10.08 12.02 5.17
N TYR A 115 8.86 12.11 4.63
CA TYR A 115 8.06 10.94 4.25
C TYR A 115 8.50 10.41 2.87
N ARG A 116 8.87 9.15 2.82
CA ARG A 116 9.60 8.55 1.70
C ARG A 116 8.80 7.58 0.84
N LEU A 117 7.54 7.32 1.19
CA LEU A 117 6.66 6.56 0.32
C LEU A 117 6.46 7.31 -1.00
N TYR A 118 6.69 6.60 -2.10
CA TYR A 118 6.53 7.12 -3.45
C TYR A 118 5.28 6.54 -4.11
N GLU A 119 5.14 5.22 -4.10
CA GLU A 119 4.01 4.52 -4.71
C GLU A 119 3.49 3.40 -3.80
N VAL A 120 2.17 3.17 -3.87
CA VAL A 120 1.54 1.92 -3.46
C VAL A 120 1.21 1.17 -4.74
N VAL A 121 1.93 0.08 -5.00
CA VAL A 121 1.81 -0.69 -6.25
C VAL A 121 1.00 -1.96 -6.01
N VAL A 122 0.00 -2.18 -6.87
CA VAL A 122 -0.89 -3.34 -6.85
C VAL A 122 -0.69 -4.16 -8.12
N ASP A 123 -0.28 -5.39 -7.98
CA ASP A 123 -0.26 -6.37 -9.06
C ASP A 123 -1.69 -6.62 -9.57
N SER A 124 -1.95 -6.45 -10.85
CA SER A 124 -3.28 -6.47 -11.46
C SER A 124 -3.35 -7.36 -12.69
N ALA A 125 -4.48 -8.01 -12.91
CA ALA A 125 -4.78 -8.72 -14.15
C ALA A 125 -5.26 -7.76 -15.25
N ASN A 126 -5.84 -6.60 -14.88
CA ASN A 126 -6.30 -5.58 -15.82
C ASN A 126 -6.14 -4.18 -15.21
N PRO A 127 -4.90 -3.61 -15.26
CA PRO A 127 -4.58 -2.33 -14.65
C PRO A 127 -5.54 -1.19 -15.03
N ALA A 128 -5.92 -1.10 -16.29
CA ALA A 128 -6.79 -0.03 -16.75
C ALA A 128 -8.20 -0.12 -16.15
N ALA A 129 -8.74 -1.32 -16.03
CA ALA A 129 -10.08 -1.52 -15.48
C ALA A 129 -10.13 -1.25 -13.98
N ILE A 130 -9.16 -1.81 -13.21
CA ILE A 130 -9.15 -1.65 -11.75
C ILE A 130 -8.77 -0.23 -11.34
N ALA A 131 -7.82 0.41 -12.04
CA ALA A 131 -7.48 1.82 -11.80
C ALA A 131 -8.69 2.73 -12.08
N SER A 132 -9.43 2.51 -13.17
CA SER A 132 -10.66 3.26 -13.46
C SER A 132 -11.71 3.07 -12.36
N TRP A 133 -11.86 1.84 -11.86
CA TRP A 133 -12.76 1.56 -10.75
C TRP A 133 -12.40 2.37 -9.50
N TRP A 134 -11.13 2.39 -9.09
CA TRP A 134 -10.67 3.16 -7.94
C TRP A 134 -10.73 4.67 -8.18
N ALA A 135 -10.37 5.14 -9.40
CA ALA A 135 -10.42 6.56 -9.78
C ALA A 135 -11.82 7.17 -9.59
N GLU A 136 -12.86 6.45 -10.01
CA GLU A 136 -14.24 6.87 -9.83
C GLU A 136 -14.62 6.98 -8.33
N ARG A 137 -14.10 6.10 -7.45
CA ARG A 137 -14.41 6.11 -6.01
C ARG A 137 -13.68 7.22 -5.29
N PHE A 138 -12.40 7.44 -5.60
CA PHE A 138 -11.63 8.56 -5.07
C PHE A 138 -12.02 9.91 -5.69
N GLY A 139 -12.68 9.92 -6.83
CA GLY A 139 -13.04 11.14 -7.55
C GLY A 139 -11.83 11.84 -8.18
N VAL A 140 -10.82 11.08 -8.59
CA VAL A 140 -9.56 11.56 -9.19
C VAL A 140 -9.42 11.07 -10.62
N PRO A 141 -8.58 11.71 -11.46
CA PRO A 141 -8.27 11.19 -12.79
C PRO A 141 -7.44 9.92 -12.72
N VAL A 142 -7.58 9.08 -13.77
CA VAL A 142 -6.71 7.94 -14.02
C VAL A 142 -5.73 8.28 -15.13
N GLN A 143 -4.48 7.83 -14.98
CA GLN A 143 -3.44 7.87 -16.00
C GLN A 143 -3.11 6.46 -16.46
N HIS A 144 -2.65 6.32 -17.72
CA HIS A 144 -2.28 5.04 -18.31
C HIS A 144 -0.93 5.14 -19.01
N GLY A 145 -0.15 4.09 -18.93
CA GLY A 145 1.17 4.01 -19.55
C GLY A 145 1.64 2.58 -19.75
N THR A 146 2.90 2.49 -20.12
CA THR A 146 3.65 1.22 -20.17
C THR A 146 5.03 1.44 -19.57
N ASP A 147 5.51 0.49 -18.80
CA ASP A 147 6.89 0.44 -18.33
C ASP A 147 7.63 -0.78 -18.90
N SER A 148 8.79 -1.14 -18.32
CA SER A 148 9.59 -2.30 -18.75
C SER A 148 8.85 -3.63 -18.58
N ASP A 149 7.88 -3.70 -17.65
CA ASP A 149 7.21 -4.92 -17.24
C ASP A 149 5.81 -5.08 -17.86
N GLY A 150 5.27 -4.00 -18.48
CA GLY A 150 4.00 -4.08 -19.21
C GLY A 150 3.10 -2.86 -19.05
N GLU A 151 1.79 -3.09 -19.08
CA GLU A 151 0.79 -2.05 -18.88
C GLU A 151 0.76 -1.59 -17.42
N VAL A 152 0.71 -0.28 -17.20
CA VAL A 152 0.57 0.35 -15.90
C VAL A 152 -0.50 1.43 -15.93
N SER A 153 -1.24 1.56 -14.84
CA SER A 153 -2.22 2.64 -14.66
C SER A 153 -2.10 3.19 -13.26
N TRP A 154 -2.23 4.51 -13.08
CA TRP A 154 -2.06 5.12 -11.77
C TRP A 154 -3.03 6.26 -11.51
N LEU A 155 -3.20 6.56 -10.24
CA LEU A 155 -4.05 7.62 -9.70
C LEU A 155 -3.19 8.60 -8.90
N GLU A 156 -3.20 9.85 -9.32
CA GLU A 156 -2.58 10.94 -8.56
C GLU A 156 -3.59 11.53 -7.57
N GLY A 157 -3.17 11.73 -6.33
CA GLY A 157 -3.99 12.35 -5.29
C GLY A 157 -5.08 11.46 -4.69
N ALA A 158 -5.09 10.16 -4.98
CA ALA A 158 -5.99 9.20 -4.35
C ALA A 158 -5.60 8.94 -2.88
N MET A 159 -4.31 8.80 -2.60
CA MET A 159 -3.74 8.50 -1.28
C MET A 159 -2.99 9.71 -0.67
N GLY A 160 -3.32 10.92 -1.10
CA GLY A 160 -2.61 12.14 -0.74
C GLY A 160 -1.88 12.75 -1.94
N PRO A 161 -1.33 13.95 -1.81
CA PRO A 161 -0.74 14.68 -2.94
C PRO A 161 0.64 14.12 -3.38
N GLU A 162 1.25 13.26 -2.60
CA GLU A 162 2.64 12.84 -2.76
C GLU A 162 2.78 11.36 -3.09
N ILE A 163 1.69 10.58 -3.00
CA ILE A 163 1.68 9.14 -3.18
C ILE A 163 0.90 8.80 -4.45
N GLU A 164 1.51 8.05 -5.35
CA GLU A 164 0.84 7.47 -6.49
C GLU A 164 0.24 6.11 -6.12
N PHE A 165 -1.01 5.87 -6.53
CA PHE A 165 -1.66 4.57 -6.39
C PHE A 165 -1.62 3.87 -7.74
N VAL A 166 -0.76 2.85 -7.85
CA VAL A 166 -0.32 2.25 -9.11
C VAL A 166 -0.87 0.83 -9.24
N PHE A 167 -1.28 0.48 -10.45
CA PHE A 167 -1.73 -0.87 -10.84
C PHE A 167 -0.85 -1.35 -11.99
N ALA A 168 -0.06 -2.40 -11.75
CA ALA A 168 0.90 -2.95 -12.71
C ALA A 168 0.43 -4.33 -13.22
N ALA A 169 0.54 -4.54 -14.53
CA ALA A 169 0.13 -5.80 -15.15
C ALA A 169 1.03 -6.96 -14.70
N VAL A 170 0.41 -8.03 -14.22
CA VAL A 170 1.11 -9.28 -13.93
C VAL A 170 0.27 -10.47 -14.42
N PRO A 171 0.90 -11.53 -14.97
CA PRO A 171 0.18 -12.69 -15.48
C PRO A 171 -0.35 -13.61 -14.36
N GLU A 172 0.21 -13.55 -13.16
CA GLU A 172 -0.15 -14.46 -12.08
C GLU A 172 -1.45 -14.03 -11.40
N PRO A 173 -2.39 -14.96 -11.15
CA PRO A 173 -3.60 -14.67 -10.40
C PRO A 173 -3.30 -14.47 -8.90
N LYS A 174 -4.15 -13.68 -8.23
CA LYS A 174 -4.16 -13.58 -6.76
C LYS A 174 -4.62 -14.91 -6.16
N THR A 175 -3.83 -15.49 -5.27
CA THR A 175 -4.08 -16.81 -4.64
C THR A 175 -4.17 -16.76 -3.11
N ALA A 176 -3.73 -15.69 -2.48
CA ALA A 176 -3.73 -15.53 -1.03
C ALA A 176 -4.21 -14.13 -0.63
N LYS A 177 -4.59 -13.97 0.64
CA LYS A 177 -4.89 -12.65 1.24
C LYS A 177 -3.65 -11.75 1.12
N ASN A 178 -3.87 -10.48 0.77
CA ASN A 178 -2.80 -9.48 0.78
C ASN A 178 -2.35 -9.20 2.22
N ARG A 179 -1.05 -9.14 2.45
CA ARG A 179 -0.48 -8.72 3.75
C ARG A 179 -0.40 -7.20 3.88
N LEU A 180 -0.32 -6.50 2.77
CA LEU A 180 -0.43 -5.04 2.71
C LEU A 180 -1.77 -4.67 2.10
N HIS A 181 -2.51 -3.79 2.74
CA HIS A 181 -3.77 -3.24 2.28
C HIS A 181 -3.92 -1.78 2.73
N TRP A 182 -4.95 -1.13 2.25
CA TRP A 182 -5.24 0.26 2.58
C TRP A 182 -6.61 0.38 3.22
N ASP A 183 -6.74 1.40 4.05
CA ASP A 183 -7.97 1.74 4.72
C ASP A 183 -8.59 2.99 4.08
N VAL A 184 -9.92 3.00 3.99
CA VAL A 184 -10.66 4.13 3.44
C VAL A 184 -11.83 4.51 4.35
N ARG A 185 -12.25 5.76 4.27
CA ARG A 185 -13.53 6.24 4.83
C ARG A 185 -14.57 6.31 3.74
N GLY A 186 -15.74 5.68 3.97
CA GLY A 186 -16.76 5.64 2.94
C GLY A 186 -18.05 5.00 3.39
N ASP A 187 -18.95 4.82 2.43
CA ASP A 187 -20.20 4.09 2.61
C ASP A 187 -20.09 2.71 1.98
N VAL A 188 -20.32 1.67 2.80
CA VAL A 188 -20.18 0.26 2.40
C VAL A 188 -21.19 -0.13 1.33
N ASP A 189 -22.43 0.34 1.46
CA ASP A 189 -23.50 -0.02 0.51
C ASP A 189 -23.25 0.64 -0.86
N GLU A 190 -22.72 1.88 -0.89
CA GLU A 190 -22.27 2.53 -2.14
C GLU A 190 -21.14 1.71 -2.81
N LEU A 191 -20.16 1.23 -2.04
CA LEU A 191 -19.04 0.43 -2.57
C LEU A 191 -19.50 -0.94 -3.08
N VAL A 192 -20.37 -1.62 -2.34
CA VAL A 192 -20.94 -2.92 -2.78
C VAL A 192 -21.78 -2.74 -4.04
N ALA A 193 -22.61 -1.69 -4.11
CA ALA A 193 -23.37 -1.37 -5.32
C ALA A 193 -22.46 -1.05 -6.52
N ALA A 194 -21.24 -0.56 -6.26
CA ALA A 194 -20.23 -0.30 -7.27
C ALA A 194 -19.37 -1.52 -7.65
N GLY A 195 -19.63 -2.71 -7.07
CA GLY A 195 -18.97 -3.95 -7.42
C GLY A 195 -17.92 -4.47 -6.42
N ALA A 196 -17.70 -3.79 -5.30
CA ALA A 196 -16.91 -4.35 -4.21
C ALA A 196 -17.64 -5.52 -3.54
N ARG A 197 -16.88 -6.49 -3.04
CA ARG A 197 -17.44 -7.66 -2.35
C ARG A 197 -17.22 -7.51 -0.84
N LEU A 198 -18.29 -7.53 -0.05
CA LEU A 198 -18.21 -7.54 1.41
C LEU A 198 -17.65 -8.88 1.89
N LEU A 199 -16.55 -8.84 2.68
CA LEU A 199 -15.88 -10.01 3.25
C LEU A 199 -16.22 -10.21 4.72
N ARG A 200 -16.16 -9.13 5.54
CA ARG A 200 -16.41 -9.18 6.98
C ARG A 200 -17.15 -7.91 7.44
N ARG A 201 -18.14 -8.08 8.28
CA ARG A 201 -18.83 -6.99 8.99
C ARG A 201 -18.16 -6.72 10.32
N PRO A 202 -18.37 -5.54 10.92
CA PRO A 202 -17.99 -5.31 12.31
C PRO A 202 -18.55 -6.40 13.24
N ASP A 203 -17.74 -6.79 14.21
CA ASP A 203 -18.04 -7.81 15.20
C ASP A 203 -17.33 -7.48 16.54
N ASP A 204 -17.14 -8.46 17.42
CA ASP A 204 -16.49 -8.24 18.72
C ASP A 204 -14.99 -7.91 18.59
N ASP A 205 -14.34 -8.26 17.46
CA ASP A 205 -12.91 -8.06 17.22
C ASP A 205 -12.59 -6.79 16.45
N ILE A 206 -13.46 -6.38 15.50
CA ILE A 206 -13.22 -5.23 14.61
C ILE A 206 -14.43 -4.30 14.54
N SER A 207 -14.20 -3.00 14.48
CA SER A 207 -15.25 -1.97 14.38
C SER A 207 -15.48 -1.44 12.94
N TRP A 208 -14.77 -2.00 11.96
CA TRP A 208 -14.83 -1.61 10.54
C TRP A 208 -15.30 -2.77 9.66
N HIS A 209 -15.57 -2.50 8.40
CA HIS A 209 -15.88 -3.53 7.41
C HIS A 209 -14.63 -3.89 6.62
N ILE A 210 -14.52 -5.15 6.20
CA ILE A 210 -13.50 -5.59 5.24
C ILE A 210 -14.20 -5.92 3.93
N LEU A 211 -13.75 -5.29 2.85
CA LEU A 211 -14.22 -5.51 1.49
C LEU A 211 -13.08 -6.03 0.61
N ALA A 212 -13.45 -6.55 -0.56
CA ALA A 212 -12.52 -6.77 -1.66
C ALA A 212 -12.97 -5.97 -2.88
N ASP A 213 -12.00 -5.43 -3.60
CA ASP A 213 -12.22 -4.79 -4.89
C ASP A 213 -12.59 -5.82 -5.98
N PRO A 214 -12.91 -5.40 -7.22
CA PRO A 214 -13.24 -6.34 -8.30
C PRO A 214 -12.16 -7.37 -8.64
N GLU A 215 -10.89 -7.11 -8.34
CA GLU A 215 -9.80 -8.08 -8.51
C GLU A 215 -9.50 -8.89 -7.23
N GLY A 216 -10.25 -8.64 -6.16
CA GLY A 216 -10.15 -9.40 -4.91
C GLY A 216 -9.13 -8.83 -3.92
N ASN A 217 -8.58 -7.63 -4.12
CA ASN A 217 -7.70 -7.00 -3.15
C ASN A 217 -8.50 -6.51 -1.95
N GLU A 218 -8.10 -6.95 -0.76
CA GLU A 218 -8.73 -6.60 0.50
C GLU A 218 -8.44 -5.14 0.86
N PHE A 219 -9.44 -4.46 1.40
CA PHE A 219 -9.34 -3.12 1.98
C PHE A 219 -10.35 -2.94 3.10
N CYS A 220 -10.04 -2.06 4.06
CA CYS A 220 -10.95 -1.78 5.16
C CYS A 220 -11.76 -0.50 4.89
N VAL A 221 -13.00 -0.50 5.38
CA VAL A 221 -13.91 0.64 5.24
C VAL A 221 -14.41 1.09 6.59
N PHE A 222 -14.03 2.32 6.94
CA PHE A 222 -14.47 3.03 8.13
C PHE A 222 -15.61 3.99 7.78
N PRO A 223 -16.55 4.27 8.70
CA PRO A 223 -17.59 5.24 8.46
C PRO A 223 -16.99 6.65 8.24
N ARG A 224 -17.64 7.45 7.40
CA ARG A 224 -17.34 8.88 7.29
C ARG A 224 -17.55 9.57 8.64
N GLN A 225 -16.65 10.46 9.00
CA GLN A 225 -16.80 11.32 10.19
C GLN A 225 -17.80 12.44 9.91
#